data_b9ede81b95bc1ae36abdcd8c5bb6265d
#
_entry.id   b9ede81b95bc1ae36abdcd8c5bb6265d
#
_cell.length_a   1.000
_cell.length_b   1.000
_cell.length_c   1.000
_cell.angle_alpha   90.00
_cell.angle_beta   90.00
_cell.angle_gamma   90.00
#
_symmetry.space_group_name_H-M   'P 1'
#
loop_
_entity.id
_entity.type
_entity.pdbx_description
1 polymer ?
#
loop_
_entity_poly.entity_id
_entity_poly.type
_entity_poly.pdbx_seq_one_letter_code
_entity_poly.pdbx_strand_id
1 'polypeptide(L)'
;MAFEMAGRVAFITGAGNGLGRAMAEALAGEGMKIFAADVDGAALEALRADFQARNVPIETAQFDVTDRAAFEAAAEACVAAFGGVHVLCNNAGVYRGGPLEAMTYADWDWIMGVNVGGVVNGLQAVLPRIRATGEGGHVVNTASMAGLTAGAGMGVYNASKYAVVGLSEALRADLGDGDIGVSVLCPAMVDTDIIRSERIRPADFADPKSDEAAEDQIGRMRRAMAASIAPERIGELVAEGIREGRFWLLSHPEMRLPVEARQAELAEAFGTPGPEDLARLEKLMGAMTPGEDDA
;
A
#
# COMPACT_ATOMS: atom_id res chain seq x y z
N MET A 1 -0.24 -22.02 -6.51
CA MET A 1 -1.55 -22.18 -7.20
C MET A 1 -2.13 -20.79 -7.44
N ALA A 2 -2.87 -20.55 -8.52
CA ALA A 2 -3.54 -19.28 -8.76
C ALA A 2 -4.63 -19.08 -7.68
N PHE A 3 -4.71 -17.87 -7.12
CA PHE A 3 -5.70 -17.53 -6.11
C PHE A 3 -7.07 -17.30 -6.76
N GLU A 4 -8.07 -18.10 -6.39
CA GLU A 4 -9.44 -17.94 -6.87
C GLU A 4 -10.11 -16.76 -6.15
N MET A 5 -10.52 -15.74 -6.89
CA MET A 5 -11.09 -14.51 -6.32
C MET A 5 -12.62 -14.52 -6.22
N ALA A 6 -13.31 -15.23 -7.13
CA ALA A 6 -14.76 -15.20 -7.19
C ALA A 6 -15.43 -15.66 -5.88
N GLY A 7 -16.39 -14.88 -5.40
CA GLY A 7 -17.13 -15.12 -4.14
C GLY A 7 -16.37 -14.76 -2.86
N ARG A 8 -15.07 -14.49 -2.94
CA ARG A 8 -14.22 -14.10 -1.80
C ARG A 8 -14.37 -12.61 -1.45
N VAL A 9 -13.77 -12.19 -0.35
CA VAL A 9 -13.96 -10.86 0.24
C VAL A 9 -12.65 -10.08 0.21
N ALA A 10 -12.68 -8.85 -0.32
CA ALA A 10 -11.59 -7.90 -0.29
C ALA A 10 -11.88 -6.77 0.70
N PHE A 11 -10.99 -6.53 1.64
CA PHE A 11 -10.96 -5.39 2.55
C PHE A 11 -10.00 -4.34 1.99
N ILE A 12 -10.48 -3.14 1.67
CA ILE A 12 -9.71 -2.10 0.99
C ILE A 12 -9.77 -0.81 1.80
N THR A 13 -8.60 -0.27 2.21
CA THR A 13 -8.50 1.04 2.86
C THR A 13 -8.26 2.15 1.84
N GLY A 14 -8.78 3.37 2.12
CA GLY A 14 -8.74 4.48 1.17
C GLY A 14 -9.56 4.18 -0.09
N ALA A 15 -10.69 3.46 0.07
CA ALA A 15 -11.48 2.92 -1.04
C ALA A 15 -12.44 3.93 -1.68
N GLY A 16 -12.66 5.09 -1.05
CA GLY A 16 -13.62 6.08 -1.53
C GLY A 16 -13.24 6.73 -2.85
N ASN A 17 -11.94 6.88 -3.12
CA ASN A 17 -11.42 7.62 -4.27
C ASN A 17 -10.16 6.97 -4.86
N GLY A 18 -9.72 7.48 -6.02
CA GLY A 18 -8.43 7.19 -6.64
C GLY A 18 -8.12 5.70 -6.78
N LEU A 19 -6.92 5.27 -6.33
CA LEU A 19 -6.46 3.89 -6.48
C LEU A 19 -7.33 2.90 -5.71
N GLY A 20 -7.77 3.24 -4.49
CA GLY A 20 -8.59 2.34 -3.69
C GLY A 20 -9.94 2.05 -4.33
N ARG A 21 -10.59 3.06 -4.92
CA ARG A 21 -11.81 2.88 -5.72
C ARG A 21 -11.55 2.02 -6.95
N ALA A 22 -10.46 2.27 -7.67
CA ALA A 22 -10.10 1.47 -8.83
C ALA A 22 -9.81 -0.01 -8.47
N MET A 23 -9.17 -0.26 -7.33
CA MET A 23 -9.00 -1.62 -6.80
C MET A 23 -10.35 -2.27 -6.48
N ALA A 24 -11.25 -1.53 -5.82
CA ALA A 24 -12.59 -2.03 -5.50
C ALA A 24 -13.37 -2.43 -6.78
N GLU A 25 -13.31 -1.60 -7.82
CA GLU A 25 -13.92 -1.88 -9.12
C GLU A 25 -13.32 -3.12 -9.80
N ALA A 26 -11.99 -3.20 -9.85
CA ALA A 26 -11.32 -4.32 -10.50
C ALA A 26 -11.58 -5.64 -9.76
N LEU A 27 -11.51 -5.66 -8.42
CA LEU A 27 -11.75 -6.86 -7.62
C LEU A 27 -13.23 -7.27 -7.64
N ALA A 28 -14.15 -6.31 -7.67
CA ALA A 28 -15.57 -6.60 -7.90
C ALA A 28 -15.80 -7.21 -9.29
N GLY A 29 -15.08 -6.75 -10.32
CA GLY A 29 -15.09 -7.33 -11.66
C GLY A 29 -14.62 -8.80 -11.70
N GLU A 30 -13.75 -9.21 -10.78
CA GLU A 30 -13.34 -10.60 -10.56
C GLU A 30 -14.35 -11.42 -9.70
N GLY A 31 -15.48 -10.84 -9.37
CA GLY A 31 -16.54 -11.49 -8.58
C GLY A 31 -16.31 -11.46 -7.07
N MET A 32 -15.42 -10.61 -6.55
CA MET A 32 -15.22 -10.44 -5.11
C MET A 32 -16.34 -9.59 -4.48
N LYS A 33 -16.62 -9.84 -3.21
CA LYS A 33 -17.39 -8.97 -2.33
C LYS A 33 -16.44 -7.91 -1.76
N ILE A 34 -16.91 -6.65 -1.63
CA ILE A 34 -16.06 -5.54 -1.26
C ILE A 34 -16.42 -5.01 0.14
N PHE A 35 -15.43 -4.94 1.02
CA PHE A 35 -15.47 -4.16 2.25
C PHE A 35 -14.60 -2.92 2.07
N ALA A 36 -15.24 -1.77 1.88
CA ALA A 36 -14.59 -0.51 1.58
C ALA A 36 -14.45 0.37 2.81
N ALA A 37 -13.24 0.80 3.14
CA ALA A 37 -12.94 1.67 4.26
C ALA A 37 -12.30 2.97 3.78
N ASP A 38 -12.72 4.10 4.35
CA ASP A 38 -12.13 5.42 4.09
C ASP A 38 -12.43 6.37 5.26
N VAL A 39 -11.68 7.46 5.38
CA VAL A 39 -11.98 8.56 6.29
C VAL A 39 -13.07 9.47 5.70
N ASP A 40 -13.20 9.52 4.37
CA ASP A 40 -14.19 10.29 3.63
C ASP A 40 -15.53 9.54 3.50
N GLY A 41 -16.41 9.77 4.45
CA GLY A 41 -17.72 9.12 4.48
C GLY A 41 -18.62 9.45 3.27
N ALA A 42 -18.48 10.64 2.68
CA ALA A 42 -19.25 11.02 1.49
C ALA A 42 -18.81 10.22 0.26
N ALA A 43 -17.49 10.03 0.10
CA ALA A 43 -16.95 9.20 -0.96
C ALA A 43 -17.34 7.72 -0.81
N LEU A 44 -17.34 7.19 0.42
CA LEU A 44 -17.82 5.83 0.70
C LEU A 44 -19.29 5.64 0.37
N GLU A 45 -20.14 6.60 0.71
CA GLU A 45 -21.59 6.53 0.40
C GLU A 45 -21.83 6.55 -1.11
N ALA A 46 -21.09 7.39 -1.85
CA ALA A 46 -21.16 7.42 -3.31
C ALA A 46 -20.72 6.08 -3.94
N LEU A 47 -19.63 5.48 -3.45
CA LEU A 47 -19.16 4.17 -3.88
C LEU A 47 -20.19 3.08 -3.58
N ARG A 48 -20.75 3.09 -2.37
CA ARG A 48 -21.78 2.12 -1.95
C ARG A 48 -23.00 2.18 -2.84
N ALA A 49 -23.52 3.39 -3.09
CA ALA A 49 -24.70 3.59 -3.94
C ALA A 49 -24.45 3.09 -5.38
N ASP A 50 -23.29 3.37 -5.96
CA ASP A 50 -22.91 2.91 -7.28
C ASP A 50 -22.84 1.36 -7.37
N PHE A 51 -22.18 0.71 -6.40
CA PHE A 51 -22.06 -0.75 -6.35
C PHE A 51 -23.40 -1.44 -6.14
N GLN A 52 -24.24 -0.91 -5.25
CA GLN A 52 -25.60 -1.43 -5.01
C GLN A 52 -26.48 -1.32 -6.26
N ALA A 53 -26.39 -0.22 -7.01
CA ALA A 53 -27.12 -0.06 -8.26
C ALA A 53 -26.77 -1.13 -9.32
N ARG A 54 -25.54 -1.67 -9.22
CA ARG A 54 -25.04 -2.75 -10.09
C ARG A 54 -25.16 -4.15 -9.47
N ASN A 55 -25.80 -4.28 -8.30
CA ASN A 55 -25.90 -5.52 -7.52
C ASN A 55 -24.53 -6.12 -7.14
N VAL A 56 -23.52 -5.31 -6.93
CA VAL A 56 -22.21 -5.72 -6.39
C VAL A 56 -22.30 -5.74 -4.86
N PRO A 57 -21.97 -6.85 -4.20
CA PRO A 57 -21.96 -6.92 -2.74
C PRO A 57 -20.90 -5.99 -2.15
N ILE A 58 -21.35 -4.99 -1.39
CA ILE A 58 -20.48 -4.01 -0.74
C ILE A 58 -20.96 -3.67 0.66
N GLU A 59 -20.03 -3.59 1.61
CA GLU A 59 -20.17 -2.97 2.92
C GLU A 59 -19.13 -1.89 3.11
N THR A 60 -19.43 -0.89 3.92
CA THR A 60 -18.53 0.26 4.11
C THR A 60 -18.29 0.56 5.59
N ALA A 61 -17.09 1.04 5.93
CA ALA A 61 -16.75 1.54 7.25
C ALA A 61 -16.01 2.87 7.15
N GLN A 62 -16.53 3.90 7.82
CA GLN A 62 -15.84 5.19 7.91
C GLN A 62 -14.95 5.22 9.16
N PHE A 63 -13.63 5.29 8.98
CA PHE A 63 -12.69 5.47 10.08
C PHE A 63 -11.32 5.95 9.58
N ASP A 64 -10.51 6.48 10.52
CA ASP A 64 -9.10 6.78 10.29
C ASP A 64 -8.26 5.52 10.51
N VAL A 65 -7.43 5.14 9.53
CA VAL A 65 -6.56 3.94 9.60
C VAL A 65 -5.53 4.02 10.73
N THR A 66 -5.31 5.19 11.32
CA THR A 66 -4.45 5.37 12.49
C THR A 66 -5.12 4.93 13.80
N ASP A 67 -6.45 4.86 13.83
CA ASP A 67 -7.22 4.38 14.98
C ASP A 67 -7.28 2.84 14.97
N ARG A 68 -6.49 2.24 15.86
CA ARG A 68 -6.39 0.78 16.02
C ARG A 68 -7.71 0.13 16.42
N ALA A 69 -8.46 0.76 17.31
CA ALA A 69 -9.73 0.20 17.79
C ALA A 69 -10.80 0.24 16.69
N ALA A 70 -10.86 1.33 15.94
CA ALA A 70 -11.76 1.46 14.79
C ALA A 70 -11.39 0.47 13.67
N PHE A 71 -10.09 0.24 13.42
CA PHE A 71 -9.63 -0.73 12.44
C PHE A 71 -10.04 -2.16 12.84
N GLU A 72 -9.84 -2.54 14.09
CA GLU A 72 -10.24 -3.84 14.63
C GLU A 72 -11.76 -4.05 14.51
N ALA A 73 -12.57 -3.04 14.90
CA ALA A 73 -14.02 -3.08 14.77
C ALA A 73 -14.47 -3.21 13.30
N ALA A 74 -13.79 -2.53 12.36
CA ALA A 74 -14.09 -2.65 10.93
C ALA A 74 -13.75 -4.06 10.40
N ALA A 75 -12.65 -4.65 10.85
CA ALA A 75 -12.29 -6.03 10.47
C ALA A 75 -13.31 -7.04 11.01
N GLU A 76 -13.82 -6.86 12.23
CA GLU A 76 -14.92 -7.67 12.78
C GLU A 76 -16.20 -7.48 11.98
N ALA A 77 -16.56 -6.26 11.62
CA ALA A 77 -17.76 -5.96 10.81
C ALA A 77 -17.66 -6.64 9.43
N CYS A 78 -16.48 -6.66 8.81
CA CYS A 78 -16.25 -7.36 7.55
C CYS A 78 -16.55 -8.86 7.67
N VAL A 79 -16.01 -9.50 8.70
CA VAL A 79 -16.26 -10.93 8.95
C VAL A 79 -17.73 -11.19 9.26
N ALA A 80 -18.38 -10.34 10.06
CA ALA A 80 -19.80 -10.46 10.38
C ALA A 80 -20.70 -10.33 9.13
N ALA A 81 -20.37 -9.43 8.21
CA ALA A 81 -21.15 -9.20 7.00
C ALA A 81 -20.99 -10.30 5.94
N PHE A 82 -19.78 -10.81 5.75
CA PHE A 82 -19.44 -11.68 4.62
C PHE A 82 -18.97 -13.09 4.99
N GLY A 83 -18.80 -13.37 6.27
CA GLY A 83 -18.35 -14.67 6.79
C GLY A 83 -16.83 -14.84 6.84
N GLY A 84 -16.05 -13.92 6.29
CA GLY A 84 -14.59 -13.97 6.27
C GLY A 84 -13.99 -12.81 5.49
N VAL A 85 -12.65 -12.77 5.44
CA VAL A 85 -11.88 -11.85 4.60
C VAL A 85 -10.70 -12.61 3.98
N HIS A 86 -10.37 -12.34 2.72
CA HIS A 86 -9.40 -13.11 1.96
C HIS A 86 -8.31 -12.25 1.33
N VAL A 87 -8.64 -11.01 0.97
CA VAL A 87 -7.70 -10.04 0.42
C VAL A 87 -7.71 -8.79 1.27
N LEU A 88 -6.51 -8.32 1.66
CA LEU A 88 -6.31 -7.02 2.30
C LEU A 88 -5.57 -6.10 1.33
N CYS A 89 -6.17 -4.97 0.96
CA CYS A 89 -5.51 -3.88 0.27
C CYS A 89 -5.26 -2.71 1.24
N ASN A 90 -4.08 -2.65 1.83
CA ASN A 90 -3.59 -1.50 2.58
C ASN A 90 -3.23 -0.40 1.59
N ASN A 91 -4.22 0.43 1.23
CA ASN A 91 -4.07 1.43 0.19
C ASN A 91 -4.20 2.87 0.73
N ALA A 92 -4.87 3.11 1.84
CA ALA A 92 -4.97 4.45 2.44
C ALA A 92 -3.58 5.09 2.57
N GLY A 93 -3.45 6.32 2.13
CA GLY A 93 -2.20 7.04 2.16
C GLY A 93 -2.37 8.52 1.87
N VAL A 94 -1.45 9.31 2.40
CA VAL A 94 -1.43 10.77 2.28
C VAL A 94 -0.06 11.24 1.79
N TYR A 95 -0.03 12.43 1.21
CA TYR A 95 1.17 13.05 0.67
C TYR A 95 1.32 14.48 1.21
N ARG A 96 2.56 14.84 1.54
CA ARG A 96 3.01 16.20 1.70
C ARG A 96 4.38 16.37 1.04
N GLY A 97 4.52 17.37 0.20
CA GLY A 97 5.78 17.77 -0.41
C GLY A 97 6.41 18.95 0.34
N GLY A 98 7.71 19.10 0.16
CA GLY A 98 8.50 20.21 0.69
C GLY A 98 9.93 19.78 1.03
N PRO A 99 10.85 20.73 1.23
CA PRO A 99 12.20 20.45 1.69
C PRO A 99 12.18 19.74 3.06
N LEU A 100 13.07 18.77 3.25
CA LEU A 100 13.06 17.92 4.45
C LEU A 100 13.25 18.75 5.74
N GLU A 101 14.10 19.77 5.69
CA GLU A 101 14.36 20.70 6.82
C GLU A 101 13.17 21.59 7.16
N ALA A 102 12.19 21.71 6.28
CA ALA A 102 10.97 22.48 6.51
C ALA A 102 9.82 21.63 7.08
N MET A 103 9.97 20.30 7.12
CA MET A 103 8.95 19.40 7.66
C MET A 103 8.87 19.50 9.18
N THR A 104 7.66 19.72 9.71
CA THR A 104 7.39 19.75 11.15
C THR A 104 7.23 18.33 11.72
N TYR A 105 7.31 18.18 13.05
CA TYR A 105 6.98 16.89 13.69
C TYR A 105 5.54 16.46 13.39
N ALA A 106 4.60 17.41 13.32
CA ALA A 106 3.22 17.11 12.94
C ALA A 106 3.10 16.51 11.51
N ASP A 107 3.93 16.97 10.55
CA ASP A 107 4.01 16.37 9.22
C ASP A 107 4.52 14.92 9.29
N TRP A 108 5.57 14.69 10.08
CA TRP A 108 6.11 13.35 10.30
C TRP A 108 5.09 12.43 10.94
N ASP A 109 4.46 12.85 12.04
CA ASP A 109 3.49 12.05 12.78
C ASP A 109 2.28 11.69 11.91
N TRP A 110 1.76 12.66 11.16
CA TRP A 110 0.64 12.41 10.24
C TRP A 110 1.00 11.45 9.11
N ILE A 111 2.06 11.75 8.35
CA ILE A 111 2.45 10.93 7.18
C ILE A 111 2.86 9.51 7.61
N MET A 112 3.68 9.38 8.63
CA MET A 112 4.09 8.06 9.13
C MET A 112 2.92 7.33 9.78
N GLY A 113 2.07 8.02 10.52
CA GLY A 113 0.87 7.47 11.14
C GLY A 113 -0.06 6.83 10.10
N VAL A 114 -0.39 7.54 9.04
CA VAL A 114 -1.27 7.04 7.98
C VAL A 114 -0.57 6.01 7.10
N ASN A 115 0.57 6.40 6.48
CA ASN A 115 1.18 5.58 5.42
C ASN A 115 1.85 4.30 5.94
N VAL A 116 2.36 4.30 7.17
CA VAL A 116 3.04 3.15 7.79
C VAL A 116 2.19 2.56 8.90
N GLY A 117 1.77 3.38 9.86
CA GLY A 117 0.92 2.95 10.98
C GLY A 117 -0.38 2.31 10.50
N GLY A 118 -1.05 2.90 9.49
CA GLY A 118 -2.25 2.32 8.87
C GLY A 118 -2.01 0.95 8.24
N VAL A 119 -0.86 0.75 7.56
CA VAL A 119 -0.49 -0.57 7.01
C VAL A 119 -0.27 -1.58 8.14
N VAL A 120 0.45 -1.19 9.20
CA VAL A 120 0.66 -2.06 10.38
C VAL A 120 -0.66 -2.44 11.03
N ASN A 121 -1.57 -1.47 11.22
CA ASN A 121 -2.89 -1.73 11.80
C ASN A 121 -3.71 -2.70 10.95
N GLY A 122 -3.66 -2.55 9.61
CA GLY A 122 -4.31 -3.47 8.67
C GLY A 122 -3.77 -4.89 8.76
N LEU A 123 -2.46 -5.04 8.84
CA LEU A 123 -1.84 -6.35 9.04
C LEU A 123 -2.24 -6.98 10.37
N GLN A 124 -2.21 -6.23 11.46
CA GLN A 124 -2.56 -6.74 12.78
C GLN A 124 -4.05 -7.12 12.88
N ALA A 125 -4.94 -6.32 12.32
CA ALA A 125 -6.37 -6.56 12.40
C ALA A 125 -6.87 -7.61 11.38
N VAL A 126 -6.37 -7.60 10.14
CA VAL A 126 -6.98 -8.37 9.05
C VAL A 126 -6.24 -9.67 8.73
N LEU A 127 -4.89 -9.70 8.77
CA LEU A 127 -4.12 -10.90 8.42
C LEU A 127 -4.47 -12.14 9.28
N PRO A 128 -4.67 -12.03 10.61
CA PRO A 128 -5.13 -13.17 11.41
C PRO A 128 -6.50 -13.72 10.94
N ARG A 129 -7.38 -12.83 10.47
CA ARG A 129 -8.70 -13.18 9.95
C ARG A 129 -8.62 -13.85 8.58
N ILE A 130 -7.67 -13.44 7.72
CA ILE A 130 -7.37 -14.16 6.47
C ILE A 130 -6.91 -15.58 6.80
N ARG A 131 -5.95 -15.74 7.72
CA ARG A 131 -5.48 -17.06 8.16
C ARG A 131 -6.59 -17.94 8.72
N ALA A 132 -7.52 -17.35 9.45
CA ALA A 132 -8.62 -18.08 10.10
C ALA A 132 -9.62 -18.68 9.09
N THR A 133 -9.67 -18.21 7.83
CA THR A 133 -10.51 -18.83 6.79
C THR A 133 -10.00 -20.21 6.40
N GLY A 134 -8.69 -20.44 6.44
CA GLY A 134 -8.06 -21.67 5.91
C GLY A 134 -8.16 -21.81 4.38
N GLU A 135 -8.59 -20.75 3.69
CA GLU A 135 -8.83 -20.75 2.23
C GLU A 135 -7.72 -20.06 1.44
N GLY A 136 -6.64 -19.68 2.12
CA GLY A 136 -5.59 -18.84 1.58
C GLY A 136 -6.01 -17.38 1.43
N GLY A 137 -5.14 -16.57 0.86
CA GLY A 137 -5.43 -15.15 0.73
C GLY A 137 -4.34 -14.34 0.07
N HIS A 138 -4.49 -13.01 0.13
CA HIS A 138 -3.48 -12.11 -0.41
C HIS A 138 -3.45 -10.76 0.32
N VAL A 139 -2.25 -10.22 0.53
CA VAL A 139 -2.05 -8.87 1.06
C VAL A 139 -1.42 -8.00 -0.02
N VAL A 140 -2.02 -6.85 -0.29
CA VAL A 140 -1.48 -5.81 -1.18
C VAL A 140 -1.18 -4.58 -0.35
N ASN A 141 0.08 -4.17 -0.30
CA ASN A 141 0.49 -2.92 0.35
C ASN A 141 0.84 -1.87 -0.70
N THR A 142 0.19 -0.71 -0.65
CA THR A 142 0.44 0.40 -1.59
C THR A 142 1.61 1.25 -1.11
N ALA A 143 2.80 0.99 -1.68
CA ALA A 143 3.98 1.83 -1.56
C ALA A 143 3.94 2.97 -2.61
N SER A 144 5.01 3.15 -3.36
CA SER A 144 5.19 4.09 -4.46
C SER A 144 6.57 3.86 -5.10
N MET A 145 6.81 4.37 -6.29
CA MET A 145 8.18 4.54 -6.81
C MET A 145 9.05 5.37 -5.85
N ALA A 146 8.44 6.24 -5.04
CA ALA A 146 9.09 6.96 -3.95
C ALA A 146 9.61 6.04 -2.81
N GLY A 147 9.27 4.76 -2.82
CA GLY A 147 9.82 3.71 -1.94
C GLY A 147 10.97 2.93 -2.58
N LEU A 148 11.29 3.18 -3.85
CA LEU A 148 12.39 2.53 -4.58
C LEU A 148 13.49 3.54 -4.96
N THR A 149 13.11 4.81 -5.19
CA THR A 149 14.01 5.92 -5.49
C THR A 149 13.59 7.14 -4.69
N ALA A 150 14.55 7.93 -4.19
CA ALA A 150 14.26 9.13 -3.43
C ALA A 150 14.38 10.37 -4.32
N GLY A 151 13.40 11.28 -4.20
CA GLY A 151 13.40 12.58 -4.87
C GLY A 151 13.49 13.75 -3.89
N ALA A 152 14.10 14.85 -4.31
CA ALA A 152 14.12 16.09 -3.54
C ALA A 152 12.69 16.60 -3.29
N GLY A 153 12.45 17.18 -2.12
CA GLY A 153 11.14 17.74 -1.76
C GLY A 153 10.07 16.72 -1.40
N MET A 154 10.44 15.45 -1.15
CA MET A 154 9.52 14.37 -0.77
C MET A 154 10.04 13.55 0.41
N GLY A 155 10.89 14.10 1.28
CA GLY A 155 11.64 13.33 2.26
C GLY A 155 10.78 12.47 3.19
N VAL A 156 9.77 13.04 3.83
CA VAL A 156 8.86 12.31 4.73
C VAL A 156 8.06 11.25 3.96
N TYR A 157 7.56 11.60 2.79
CA TYR A 157 6.83 10.67 1.94
C TYR A 157 7.72 9.53 1.46
N ASN A 158 8.94 9.83 0.98
CA ASN A 158 9.92 8.80 0.61
C ASN A 158 10.16 7.85 1.80
N ALA A 159 10.47 8.38 2.99
CA ALA A 159 10.70 7.56 4.18
C ALA A 159 9.54 6.61 4.46
N SER A 160 8.29 7.11 4.39
CA SER A 160 7.09 6.29 4.61
C SER A 160 6.96 5.18 3.56
N LYS A 161 7.25 5.47 2.28
CA LYS A 161 7.08 4.48 1.19
C LYS A 161 8.22 3.45 1.14
N TYR A 162 9.45 3.83 1.51
CA TYR A 162 10.53 2.86 1.76
C TYR A 162 10.19 1.91 2.91
N ALA A 163 9.60 2.42 4.00
CA ALA A 163 9.16 1.59 5.11
C ALA A 163 8.11 0.55 4.68
N VAL A 164 7.13 0.94 3.83
CA VAL A 164 6.12 0.01 3.30
C VAL A 164 6.74 -1.05 2.39
N VAL A 165 7.75 -0.70 1.57
CA VAL A 165 8.48 -1.69 0.75
C VAL A 165 9.18 -2.70 1.65
N GLY A 166 10.01 -2.24 2.62
CA GLY A 166 10.75 -3.12 3.51
C GLY A 166 9.83 -4.01 4.36
N LEU A 167 8.71 -3.44 4.86
CA LEU A 167 7.69 -4.21 5.59
C LEU A 167 7.06 -5.30 4.71
N SER A 168 6.81 -5.00 3.42
CA SER A 168 6.22 -5.98 2.49
C SER A 168 7.20 -7.10 2.13
N GLU A 169 8.49 -6.79 1.97
CA GLU A 169 9.54 -7.78 1.76
C GLU A 169 9.69 -8.71 2.97
N ALA A 170 9.70 -8.14 4.19
CA ALA A 170 9.73 -8.90 5.43
C ALA A 170 8.50 -9.80 5.57
N LEU A 171 7.30 -9.26 5.35
CA LEU A 171 6.06 -10.04 5.41
C LEU A 171 6.07 -11.22 4.43
N ARG A 172 6.55 -11.00 3.18
CA ARG A 172 6.70 -12.07 2.21
C ARG A 172 7.64 -13.17 2.69
N ALA A 173 8.77 -12.79 3.30
CA ALA A 173 9.72 -13.75 3.85
C ALA A 173 9.13 -14.54 5.04
N ASP A 174 8.38 -13.87 5.94
CA ASP A 174 7.73 -14.49 7.09
C ASP A 174 6.61 -15.46 6.69
N LEU A 175 5.88 -15.18 5.59
CA LEU A 175 4.82 -16.05 5.09
C LEU A 175 5.37 -17.22 4.24
N GLY A 176 6.58 -17.09 3.69
CA GLY A 176 7.26 -18.14 2.94
C GLY A 176 6.43 -18.66 1.76
N ASP A 177 6.43 -19.99 1.59
CA ASP A 177 5.66 -20.70 0.55
C ASP A 177 4.23 -21.04 1.00
N GLY A 178 3.71 -20.33 2.02
CA GLY A 178 2.34 -20.50 2.52
C GLY A 178 1.26 -20.12 1.49
N ASP A 179 0.02 -20.25 1.90
CA ASP A 179 -1.18 -20.01 1.08
C ASP A 179 -1.63 -18.54 1.03
N ILE A 180 -0.90 -17.63 1.69
CA ILE A 180 -1.16 -16.19 1.67
C ILE A 180 -0.07 -15.47 0.89
N GLY A 181 -0.44 -14.93 -0.27
CA GLY A 181 0.46 -14.13 -1.10
C GLY A 181 0.65 -12.71 -0.58
N VAL A 182 1.73 -12.08 -1.01
CA VAL A 182 2.02 -10.66 -0.72
C VAL A 182 2.37 -9.94 -2.02
N SER A 183 1.79 -8.76 -2.21
CA SER A 183 2.19 -7.82 -3.26
C SER A 183 2.54 -6.46 -2.67
N VAL A 184 3.55 -5.81 -3.24
CA VAL A 184 3.84 -4.40 -3.01
C VAL A 184 3.60 -3.62 -4.30
N LEU A 185 2.63 -2.72 -4.25
CA LEU A 185 2.28 -1.85 -5.36
C LEU A 185 3.11 -0.57 -5.30
N CYS A 186 3.90 -0.31 -6.35
CA CYS A 186 4.76 0.86 -6.44
C CYS A 186 4.40 1.70 -7.68
N PRO A 187 3.31 2.46 -7.64
CA PRO A 187 2.95 3.34 -8.75
C PRO A 187 3.88 4.56 -8.79
N ALA A 188 4.10 5.10 -10.00
CA ALA A 188 4.62 6.44 -10.17
C ALA A 188 3.46 7.45 -10.19
N MET A 189 3.40 8.36 -11.17
CA MET A 189 2.30 9.32 -11.25
C MET A 189 1.05 8.66 -11.81
N VAL A 190 -0.06 8.78 -11.07
CA VAL A 190 -1.39 8.30 -11.45
C VAL A 190 -2.38 9.43 -11.21
N ASP A 191 -3.37 9.59 -12.07
CA ASP A 191 -4.37 10.66 -11.96
C ASP A 191 -5.27 10.45 -10.72
N THR A 192 -4.85 11.00 -9.59
CA THR A 192 -5.55 10.92 -8.31
C THR A 192 -5.45 12.23 -7.53
N ASP A 193 -6.27 12.40 -6.51
CA ASP A 193 -6.26 13.56 -5.61
C ASP A 193 -5.24 13.46 -4.45
N ILE A 194 -4.29 12.53 -4.49
CA ILE A 194 -3.33 12.33 -3.37
C ILE A 194 -2.53 13.60 -3.05
N ILE A 195 -2.22 14.43 -4.06
CA ILE A 195 -1.54 15.72 -3.87
C ILE A 195 -2.35 16.74 -3.08
N ARG A 196 -3.64 16.49 -2.88
CA ARG A 196 -4.57 17.30 -2.12
C ARG A 196 -4.88 16.69 -0.75
N SER A 197 -3.98 15.86 -0.21
CA SER A 197 -4.17 15.20 1.09
C SER A 197 -4.39 16.19 2.25
N GLU A 198 -3.89 17.43 2.14
CA GLU A 198 -4.14 18.47 3.14
C GLU A 198 -5.64 18.69 3.44
N ARG A 199 -6.54 18.43 2.49
CA ARG A 199 -8.00 18.55 2.68
C ARG A 199 -8.57 17.60 3.75
N ILE A 200 -7.89 16.50 4.02
CA ILE A 200 -8.28 15.48 5.00
C ILE A 200 -7.33 15.44 6.20
N ARG A 201 -6.43 16.43 6.32
CA ARG A 201 -5.49 16.50 7.43
C ARG A 201 -6.23 16.82 8.72
N PRO A 202 -6.08 16.01 9.78
CA PRO A 202 -6.72 16.29 11.07
C PRO A 202 -6.24 17.61 11.66
N ALA A 203 -7.14 18.31 12.37
CA ALA A 203 -6.85 19.61 12.97
C ALA A 203 -5.67 19.58 13.96
N ASP A 204 -5.47 18.47 14.65
CA ASP A 204 -4.35 18.25 15.58
C ASP A 204 -2.98 18.29 14.89
N PHE A 205 -2.93 18.05 13.59
CA PHE A 205 -1.72 18.14 12.77
C PHE A 205 -1.67 19.40 11.90
N ALA A 206 -2.63 20.33 12.01
CA ALA A 206 -2.70 21.51 11.16
C ALA A 206 -1.44 22.38 11.27
N ASP A 207 -0.90 22.80 10.11
CA ASP A 207 0.21 23.74 10.01
C ASP A 207 -0.28 25.05 9.37
N PRO A 208 -0.29 26.19 10.13
CA PRO A 208 -0.73 27.48 9.60
C PRO A 208 0.12 28.03 8.45
N LYS A 209 1.31 27.45 8.19
CA LYS A 209 2.25 27.95 7.18
C LYS A 209 2.13 27.24 5.82
N SER A 210 1.18 26.31 5.67
CA SER A 210 1.12 25.42 4.51
C SER A 210 0.55 26.02 3.21
N ASP A 211 -0.06 27.20 3.22
CA ASP A 211 -1.06 27.56 2.20
C ASP A 211 -0.58 28.35 0.97
N GLU A 212 0.43 29.21 1.06
CA GLU A 212 0.68 30.18 -0.06
C GLU A 212 1.67 29.73 -1.14
N ALA A 213 2.71 28.95 -0.81
CA ALA A 213 3.69 28.47 -1.82
C ALA A 213 3.26 27.19 -2.55
N ALA A 214 2.26 26.53 -2.02
CA ALA A 214 1.82 25.19 -2.46
C ALA A 214 0.89 25.22 -3.69
N GLU A 215 0.03 26.23 -3.87
CA GLU A 215 -1.01 26.20 -4.91
C GLU A 215 -0.46 26.10 -6.33
N ASP A 216 0.60 26.84 -6.65
CA ASP A 216 1.19 26.84 -7.99
C ASP A 216 1.95 25.53 -8.28
N GLN A 217 2.59 24.95 -7.27
CA GLN A 217 3.25 23.64 -7.36
C GLN A 217 2.23 22.53 -7.47
N ILE A 218 1.18 22.56 -6.65
CA ILE A 218 0.05 21.62 -6.71
C ILE A 218 -0.63 21.69 -8.08
N GLY A 219 -0.84 22.89 -8.63
CA GLY A 219 -1.42 23.07 -9.96
C GLY A 219 -0.58 22.46 -11.09
N ARG A 220 0.77 22.60 -11.03
CA ARG A 220 1.68 21.96 -11.98
C ARG A 220 1.67 20.44 -11.85
N MET A 221 1.76 19.94 -10.61
CA MET A 221 1.75 18.50 -10.33
C MET A 221 0.42 17.87 -10.77
N ARG A 222 -0.71 18.53 -10.53
CA ARG A 222 -2.03 18.06 -10.97
C ARG A 222 -2.12 17.93 -12.49
N ARG A 223 -1.60 18.91 -13.24
CA ARG A 223 -1.57 18.82 -14.73
C ARG A 223 -0.70 17.65 -15.20
N ALA A 224 0.43 17.41 -14.53
CA ALA A 224 1.28 16.26 -14.84
C ALA A 224 0.59 14.93 -14.51
N MET A 225 -0.14 14.85 -13.40
CA MET A 225 -0.88 13.65 -13.01
C MET A 225 -2.08 13.38 -13.93
N ALA A 226 -2.82 14.41 -14.33
CA ALA A 226 -3.92 14.27 -15.29
C ALA A 226 -3.48 13.80 -16.68
N ALA A 227 -2.20 13.95 -17.02
CA ALA A 227 -1.60 13.43 -18.25
C ALA A 227 -0.97 12.04 -18.08
N SER A 228 -1.06 11.45 -16.88
CA SER A 228 -0.47 10.14 -16.52
C SER A 228 -1.47 8.99 -16.71
N ILE A 229 -1.13 7.81 -16.20
CA ILE A 229 -2.03 6.66 -16.34
C ILE A 229 -3.28 6.79 -15.46
N ALA A 230 -4.39 6.26 -15.96
CA ALA A 230 -5.65 6.27 -15.23
C ALA A 230 -5.64 5.28 -14.04
N PRO A 231 -6.34 5.59 -12.93
CA PRO A 231 -6.42 4.72 -11.76
C PRO A 231 -6.91 3.30 -12.07
N GLU A 232 -7.78 3.13 -13.07
CA GLU A 232 -8.34 1.85 -13.49
C GLU A 232 -7.25 0.86 -13.89
N ARG A 233 -6.18 1.33 -14.57
CA ARG A 233 -5.03 0.50 -14.94
C ARG A 233 -4.28 -0.04 -13.72
N ILE A 234 -4.30 0.70 -12.62
CA ILE A 234 -3.72 0.23 -11.35
C ILE A 234 -4.61 -0.82 -10.71
N GLY A 235 -5.94 -0.64 -10.74
CA GLY A 235 -6.88 -1.65 -10.28
C GLY A 235 -6.71 -2.97 -11.03
N GLU A 236 -6.64 -2.93 -12.37
CA GLU A 236 -6.37 -4.10 -13.22
C GLU A 236 -5.03 -4.78 -12.87
N LEU A 237 -3.95 -3.99 -12.73
CA LEU A 237 -2.64 -4.51 -12.33
C LEU A 237 -2.66 -5.23 -10.98
N VAL A 238 -3.45 -4.71 -10.01
CA VAL A 238 -3.61 -5.33 -8.69
C VAL A 238 -4.36 -6.66 -8.82
N ALA A 239 -5.48 -6.70 -9.54
CA ALA A 239 -6.25 -7.92 -9.75
C ALA A 239 -5.42 -9.01 -10.46
N GLU A 240 -4.68 -8.65 -11.51
CA GLU A 240 -3.73 -9.56 -12.19
C GLU A 240 -2.64 -10.04 -11.22
N GLY A 241 -2.06 -9.11 -10.43
CA GLY A 241 -1.00 -9.43 -9.47
C GLY A 241 -1.42 -10.42 -8.40
N ILE A 242 -2.63 -10.26 -7.87
CA ILE A 242 -3.23 -11.19 -6.91
C ILE A 242 -3.43 -12.57 -7.57
N ARG A 243 -4.01 -12.62 -8.78
CA ARG A 243 -4.26 -13.86 -9.51
C ARG A 243 -2.97 -14.65 -9.78
N GLU A 244 -1.90 -13.95 -10.13
CA GLU A 244 -0.61 -14.53 -10.49
C GLU A 244 0.35 -14.70 -9.30
N GLY A 245 0.00 -14.22 -8.11
CA GLY A 245 0.87 -14.24 -6.93
C GLY A 245 2.13 -13.37 -7.10
N ARG A 246 2.06 -12.28 -7.89
CA ARG A 246 3.20 -11.39 -8.12
C ARG A 246 3.50 -10.53 -6.90
N PHE A 247 4.76 -10.48 -6.50
CA PHE A 247 5.19 -9.61 -5.40
C PHE A 247 5.30 -8.14 -5.83
N TRP A 248 6.05 -7.85 -6.90
CA TRP A 248 6.25 -6.50 -7.39
C TRP A 248 5.16 -6.10 -8.38
N LEU A 249 4.36 -5.09 -8.04
CA LEU A 249 3.36 -4.49 -8.94
C LEU A 249 3.86 -3.10 -9.35
N LEU A 250 4.53 -3.06 -10.50
CA LEU A 250 5.18 -1.87 -11.06
C LEU A 250 4.41 -1.42 -12.30
N SER A 251 3.84 -0.22 -12.25
CA SER A 251 2.92 0.29 -13.28
C SER A 251 3.60 1.12 -14.39
N HIS A 252 4.87 1.53 -14.20
CA HIS A 252 5.58 2.47 -15.05
C HIS A 252 6.94 1.88 -15.46
N PRO A 253 7.03 1.18 -16.60
CA PRO A 253 8.27 0.54 -17.06
C PRO A 253 9.46 1.50 -17.22
N GLU A 254 9.20 2.77 -17.57
CA GLU A 254 10.20 3.82 -17.71
C GLU A 254 10.93 4.14 -16.39
N MET A 255 10.30 3.84 -15.26
CA MET A 255 10.90 4.03 -13.93
C MET A 255 11.97 2.98 -13.58
N ARG A 256 12.20 2.02 -14.47
CA ARG A 256 13.29 1.07 -14.34
C ARG A 256 14.66 1.76 -14.32
N LEU A 257 14.87 2.77 -15.15
CA LEU A 257 16.16 3.44 -15.30
C LEU A 257 16.68 4.10 -13.99
N PRO A 258 15.89 4.93 -13.26
CA PRO A 258 16.35 5.49 -11.99
C PRO A 258 16.54 4.42 -10.91
N VAL A 259 15.81 3.32 -10.93
CA VAL A 259 16.01 2.19 -9.98
C VAL A 259 17.34 1.52 -10.26
N GLU A 260 17.66 1.19 -11.53
CA GLU A 260 18.93 0.58 -11.93
C GLU A 260 20.12 1.49 -11.60
N ALA A 261 20.00 2.80 -11.84
CA ALA A 261 21.06 3.77 -11.51
C ALA A 261 21.36 3.77 -10.00
N ARG A 262 20.32 3.79 -9.14
CA ARG A 262 20.47 3.70 -7.69
C ARG A 262 21.11 2.36 -7.26
N GLN A 263 20.70 1.25 -7.86
CA GLN A 263 21.29 -0.06 -7.55
C GLN A 263 22.76 -0.15 -7.95
N ALA A 264 23.12 0.42 -9.10
CA ALA A 264 24.50 0.47 -9.55
C ALA A 264 25.39 1.29 -8.58
N GLU A 265 24.92 2.47 -8.12
CA GLU A 265 25.59 3.29 -7.11
C GLU A 265 25.83 2.51 -5.81
N LEU A 266 24.81 1.80 -5.32
CA LEU A 266 24.94 0.95 -4.12
C LEU A 266 25.94 -0.19 -4.32
N ALA A 267 25.89 -0.87 -5.46
CA ALA A 267 26.79 -1.97 -5.77
C ALA A 267 28.26 -1.49 -5.85
N GLU A 268 28.50 -0.32 -6.46
CA GLU A 268 29.82 0.30 -6.52
C GLU A 268 30.38 0.62 -5.12
N ALA A 269 29.52 1.11 -4.21
CA ALA A 269 29.91 1.43 -2.83
C ALA A 269 30.36 0.20 -2.02
N PHE A 270 29.87 -1.00 -2.34
CA PHE A 270 30.34 -2.24 -1.71
C PHE A 270 31.74 -2.68 -2.18
N GLY A 271 32.16 -2.29 -3.38
CA GLY A 271 33.34 -2.83 -4.02
C GLY A 271 33.19 -4.30 -4.46
N THR A 272 34.28 -4.92 -4.87
CA THR A 272 34.28 -6.33 -5.32
C THR A 272 34.66 -7.24 -4.15
N PRO A 273 33.81 -8.21 -3.75
CA PRO A 273 34.14 -9.11 -2.64
C PRO A 273 35.32 -10.02 -2.99
N GLY A 274 36.27 -10.15 -2.05
CA GLY A 274 37.39 -11.08 -2.16
C GLY A 274 37.02 -12.49 -1.66
N PRO A 275 37.94 -13.49 -1.81
CA PRO A 275 37.69 -14.86 -1.37
C PRO A 275 37.36 -14.97 0.12
N GLU A 276 37.98 -14.15 0.97
CA GLU A 276 37.71 -14.14 2.41
C GLU A 276 36.30 -13.62 2.75
N ASP A 277 35.81 -12.65 1.98
CA ASP A 277 34.48 -12.08 2.16
C ASP A 277 33.39 -13.12 1.79
N LEU A 278 33.61 -13.86 0.70
CA LEU A 278 32.72 -14.94 0.26
C LEU A 278 32.70 -16.08 1.27
N ALA A 279 33.87 -16.50 1.78
CA ALA A 279 33.95 -17.55 2.82
C ALA A 279 33.26 -17.13 4.12
N ARG A 280 33.35 -15.85 4.49
CA ARG A 280 32.63 -15.30 5.64
C ARG A 280 31.12 -15.33 5.43
N LEU A 281 30.65 -14.95 4.24
CA LEU A 281 29.23 -14.99 3.89
C LEU A 281 28.69 -16.42 3.95
N GLU A 282 29.37 -17.39 3.34
CA GLU A 282 28.98 -18.81 3.40
C GLU A 282 28.84 -19.32 4.83
N LYS A 283 29.83 -18.99 5.69
CA LYS A 283 29.78 -19.36 7.11
C LYS A 283 28.58 -18.75 7.84
N LEU A 284 28.27 -17.47 7.58
CA LEU A 284 27.12 -16.78 8.17
C LEU A 284 25.79 -17.40 7.70
N MET A 285 25.66 -17.65 6.39
CA MET A 285 24.44 -18.27 5.83
C MET A 285 24.24 -19.69 6.38
N GLY A 286 25.32 -20.49 6.46
CA GLY A 286 25.24 -21.83 7.05
C GLY A 286 24.85 -21.84 8.54
N ALA A 287 25.28 -20.82 9.30
CA ALA A 287 24.91 -20.70 10.72
C ALA A 287 23.46 -20.22 10.93
N MET A 288 22.84 -19.59 9.93
CA MET A 288 21.45 -19.10 9.96
C MET A 288 20.44 -20.11 9.39
N THR A 289 20.91 -21.16 8.74
CA THR A 289 20.03 -22.24 8.25
C THR A 289 19.64 -23.11 9.45
N PRO A 290 18.34 -23.29 9.76
CA PRO A 290 17.92 -24.20 10.83
C PRO A 290 18.51 -25.58 10.59
N GLY A 291 19.11 -26.19 11.63
CA GLY A 291 19.56 -27.58 11.56
C GLY A 291 18.37 -28.51 11.36
N GLU A 292 18.60 -29.70 10.75
CA GLU A 292 17.56 -30.73 10.62
C GLU A 292 16.98 -31.19 11.96
N ASP A 293 17.62 -30.80 13.08
CA ASP A 293 17.22 -31.14 14.44
C ASP A 293 16.27 -30.10 15.10
N ASP A 294 15.98 -28.98 14.44
CA ASP A 294 15.12 -27.90 14.96
C ASP A 294 13.68 -27.93 14.38
N ALA A 295 13.28 -28.98 13.71
CA ALA A 295 11.97 -29.15 13.07
C ALA A 295 10.98 -29.97 13.92
#